data_fffb85a99196ad9bfb5d537242578302
#
_entry.id   fffb85a99196ad9bfb5d537242578302
#
_cell.length_a   1.000
_cell.length_b   1.000
_cell.length_c   1.000
_cell.angle_alpha   90.00
_cell.angle_beta   90.00
_cell.angle_gamma   90.00
#
_symmetry.space_group_name_H-M   'P 1'
#
loop_
_entity.id
_entity.type
_entity.pdbx_description
1 polymer ?
#
loop_
_entity_poly.entity_id
_entity_poly.type
_entity_poly.pdbx_seq_one_letter_code
_entity_poly.pdbx_strand_id
1 'polypeptide(L)'
;MEKKIIALTDDDSNIRNALERTILKHFDNVEIKQFSSTLEIKKFLLNNPNTLNLLILDIHFGVGETGIDILPFIKQTAPSLQIILLSAMEKTYGESVTEVAGDMIFDFMSKPVTETELIIKIKKALKTQESSLNKTVRDLQSKNTILSSILDNRQQVQNGAGRAFEEEIFNKISQFTKVISEPKKNAVVFGQEIDIIAFTKPPLPFAVLIFETKYFPNAKLIGGANEDTKIIIDGKEMLSEKRRNLFEQTDNQFKQVSKKIEKILKENNFNIRDEFYRPFIQTFAVFTDSTDITGLNLKNSNRYTKFLKAKDLTSDLIIKTVFSSPKRNVTEQVKKLILENLTK
;
A
#
# COMPACT_ATOMS: atom_id res chain seq x y z
N MET A 1 24.67 17.65 13.43
CA MET A 1 23.51 17.68 14.31
C MET A 1 22.62 18.83 13.91
N GLU A 2 21.31 18.65 13.93
CA GLU A 2 20.36 19.70 13.62
C GLU A 2 20.39 20.78 14.71
N LYS A 3 20.33 22.06 14.30
CA LYS A 3 20.42 23.19 15.22
C LYS A 3 19.14 23.31 16.02
N LYS A 4 19.21 23.41 17.34
CA LYS A 4 18.03 23.58 18.20
C LYS A 4 17.60 25.04 18.21
N ILE A 5 16.29 25.30 18.06
CA ILE A 5 15.74 26.66 18.02
C ILE A 5 15.05 26.95 19.33
N ILE A 6 15.55 27.97 20.03
CA ILE A 6 15.00 28.47 21.31
C ILE A 6 14.36 29.84 21.08
N ALA A 7 13.10 29.96 21.45
CA ALA A 7 12.39 31.24 21.42
C ALA A 7 12.46 31.94 22.75
N LEU A 8 12.74 33.24 22.74
CA LEU A 8 12.71 34.14 23.90
C LEU A 8 11.59 35.15 23.68
N THR A 9 10.64 35.19 24.60
CA THR A 9 9.47 36.06 24.47
C THR A 9 9.30 36.92 25.75
N ASP A 10 9.52 38.19 25.65
CA ASP A 10 9.48 39.21 26.72
C ASP A 10 9.30 40.58 26.07
N ASP A 11 8.62 41.53 26.64
CA ASP A 11 8.50 42.89 26.08
C ASP A 11 9.79 43.72 26.30
N ASP A 12 10.56 43.45 27.34
CA ASP A 12 11.85 44.09 27.58
C ASP A 12 12.99 43.52 26.74
N SER A 13 13.48 44.28 25.76
CA SER A 13 14.60 43.90 24.92
C SER A 13 15.90 43.67 25.70
N ASN A 14 16.12 44.32 26.83
CA ASN A 14 17.32 44.11 27.63
C ASN A 14 17.33 42.73 28.28
N ILE A 15 16.15 42.24 28.71
CA ILE A 15 15.99 40.89 29.23
C ILE A 15 16.25 39.87 28.12
N ARG A 16 15.61 40.02 26.93
CA ARG A 16 15.83 39.10 25.80
C ARG A 16 17.29 39.05 25.42
N ASN A 17 17.98 40.22 25.29
CA ASN A 17 19.39 40.24 24.90
C ASN A 17 20.31 39.65 25.96
N ALA A 18 19.99 39.80 27.24
CA ALA A 18 20.76 39.22 28.33
C ALA A 18 20.64 37.68 28.32
N LEU A 19 19.40 37.14 28.15
CA LEU A 19 19.15 35.72 28.06
C LEU A 19 19.84 35.13 26.82
N GLU A 20 19.73 35.77 25.65
CA GLU A 20 20.40 35.33 24.44
C GLU A 20 21.91 35.23 24.59
N ARG A 21 22.56 36.28 25.11
CA ARG A 21 24.01 36.27 25.34
C ARG A 21 24.42 35.14 26.31
N THR A 22 23.66 34.90 27.36
CA THR A 22 23.93 33.83 28.30
C THR A 22 23.77 32.47 27.64
N ILE A 23 22.71 32.26 26.86
CA ILE A 23 22.46 30.99 26.17
C ILE A 23 23.56 30.70 25.12
N LEU A 24 23.88 31.67 24.28
CA LEU A 24 24.91 31.51 23.23
C LEU A 24 26.31 31.27 23.78
N LYS A 25 26.61 31.73 24.99
CA LYS A 25 27.86 31.44 25.71
C LYS A 25 28.01 29.96 26.09
N HIS A 26 26.91 29.23 26.30
CA HIS A 26 26.90 27.87 26.86
C HIS A 26 26.40 26.78 25.90
N PHE A 27 25.85 27.15 24.73
CA PHE A 27 25.30 26.23 23.76
C PHE A 27 25.77 26.57 22.34
N ASP A 28 26.64 25.75 21.77
CA ASP A 28 27.22 25.99 20.44
C ASP A 28 26.25 25.71 19.28
N ASN A 29 25.25 24.85 19.49
CA ASN A 29 24.36 24.36 18.42
C ASN A 29 22.90 24.80 18.66
N VAL A 30 22.71 26.09 18.96
CA VAL A 30 21.39 26.69 19.12
C VAL A 30 21.20 27.89 18.21
N GLU A 31 19.97 28.16 17.87
CA GLU A 31 19.50 29.38 17.21
C GLU A 31 18.50 30.05 18.11
N ILE A 32 18.63 31.37 18.29
CA ILE A 32 17.70 32.14 19.12
C ILE A 32 16.76 32.92 18.23
N LYS A 33 15.46 32.82 18.53
CA LYS A 33 14.39 33.67 17.98
C LYS A 33 13.85 34.56 19.10
N GLN A 34 13.82 35.87 18.90
CA GLN A 34 13.28 36.82 19.87
C GLN A 34 11.92 37.33 19.42
N PHE A 35 10.99 37.44 20.37
CA PHE A 35 9.65 38.00 20.16
C PHE A 35 9.34 39.00 21.26
N SER A 36 8.81 40.18 20.88
CA SER A 36 8.52 41.26 21.79
C SER A 36 7.06 41.23 22.29
N SER A 37 6.23 40.36 21.75
CA SER A 37 4.81 40.29 22.08
C SER A 37 4.23 38.89 21.85
N THR A 38 3.09 38.61 22.50
CA THR A 38 2.28 37.42 22.28
C THR A 38 1.80 37.30 20.85
N LEU A 39 1.53 38.40 20.16
CA LEU A 39 1.11 38.42 18.77
C LEU A 39 2.22 37.93 17.82
N GLU A 40 3.46 38.34 18.06
CA GLU A 40 4.60 37.93 17.22
C GLU A 40 4.85 36.41 17.32
N ILE A 41 4.86 35.86 18.52
CA ILE A 41 5.05 34.41 18.69
C ILE A 41 3.87 33.60 18.09
N LYS A 42 2.63 34.07 18.23
CA LYS A 42 1.47 33.44 17.61
C LYS A 42 1.61 33.40 16.07
N LYS A 43 1.96 34.54 15.45
CA LYS A 43 2.21 34.58 14.00
C LYS A 43 3.34 33.66 13.55
N PHE A 44 4.41 33.61 14.33
CA PHE A 44 5.53 32.72 14.04
C PHE A 44 5.11 31.26 14.07
N LEU A 45 4.41 30.80 15.11
CA LEU A 45 3.98 29.40 15.27
C LEU A 45 2.99 28.98 14.19
N LEU A 46 2.11 29.86 13.72
CA LEU A 46 1.19 29.58 12.61
C LEU A 46 1.93 29.29 11.30
N ASN A 47 2.99 30.08 11.02
CA ASN A 47 3.74 29.95 9.78
C ASN A 47 4.85 28.90 9.86
N ASN A 48 5.28 28.51 11.06
CA ASN A 48 6.40 27.61 11.30
C ASN A 48 6.05 26.56 12.38
N PRO A 49 5.05 25.70 12.15
CA PRO A 49 4.63 24.70 13.12
C PRO A 49 5.78 23.73 13.43
N ASN A 50 5.95 23.39 14.70
CA ASN A 50 6.94 22.42 15.21
C ASN A 50 8.41 22.74 14.92
N THR A 51 8.77 23.98 14.61
CA THR A 51 10.17 24.38 14.40
C THR A 51 10.89 24.75 15.70
N LEU A 52 10.17 25.20 16.72
CA LEU A 52 10.75 25.55 18.01
C LEU A 52 10.96 24.29 18.88
N ASN A 53 12.13 24.24 19.52
CA ASN A 53 12.44 23.18 20.48
C ASN A 53 12.12 23.61 21.93
N LEU A 54 12.24 24.89 22.24
CA LEU A 54 11.99 25.42 23.57
C LEU A 54 11.48 26.85 23.44
N LEU A 55 10.49 27.21 24.25
CA LEU A 55 10.00 28.56 24.40
C LEU A 55 10.25 29.04 25.86
N ILE A 56 10.99 30.13 26.02
CA ILE A 56 11.10 30.86 27.27
C ILE A 56 10.14 32.03 27.17
N LEU A 57 9.08 32.00 27.97
CA LEU A 57 7.92 32.85 27.84
C LEU A 57 7.72 33.67 29.09
N ASP A 58 7.80 35.00 28.94
CA ASP A 58 7.37 35.88 30.03
C ASP A 58 5.86 35.79 30.24
N ILE A 59 5.46 35.85 31.52
CA ILE A 59 4.04 35.88 31.90
C ILE A 59 3.43 37.28 31.64
N HIS A 60 4.19 38.33 31.86
CA HIS A 60 3.69 39.70 31.81
C HIS A 60 4.22 40.48 30.62
N PHE A 61 3.34 40.84 29.71
CA PHE A 61 3.61 41.72 28.56
C PHE A 61 2.87 43.04 28.79
N GLY A 62 3.48 44.03 29.35
CA GLY A 62 2.93 45.41 29.47
C GLY A 62 1.41 45.47 29.68
N VAL A 63 0.70 46.01 28.65
CA VAL A 63 -0.76 46.05 28.60
C VAL A 63 -1.30 45.10 27.58
N GLY A 64 -2.21 44.20 27.98
CA GLY A 64 -2.89 43.29 27.06
C GLY A 64 -2.83 41.81 27.47
N GLU A 65 -2.68 40.95 26.47
CA GLU A 65 -2.67 39.50 26.64
C GLU A 65 -1.40 39.03 27.36
N THR A 66 -1.54 38.17 28.35
CA THR A 66 -0.42 37.62 29.11
C THR A 66 0.17 36.39 28.46
N GLY A 67 1.38 35.95 28.90
CA GLY A 67 1.96 34.68 28.45
C GLY A 67 1.10 33.45 28.81
N ILE A 68 0.30 33.52 29.87
CA ILE A 68 -0.63 32.45 30.23
C ILE A 68 -1.79 32.38 29.30
N ASP A 69 -2.33 33.49 28.81
CA ASP A 69 -3.48 33.53 27.90
C ASP A 69 -3.20 32.87 26.56
N ILE A 70 -1.93 32.80 26.14
CA ILE A 70 -1.56 32.15 24.86
C ILE A 70 -1.28 30.65 24.96
N LEU A 71 -1.21 30.07 26.16
CA LEU A 71 -0.91 28.64 26.34
C LEU A 71 -1.91 27.71 25.63
N PRO A 72 -3.24 27.95 25.66
CA PRO A 72 -4.20 27.14 24.90
C PRO A 72 -3.92 27.16 23.40
N PHE A 73 -3.57 28.32 22.84
CA PHE A 73 -3.20 28.45 21.43
C PHE A 73 -1.92 27.66 21.11
N ILE A 74 -0.88 27.77 21.95
CA ILE A 74 0.38 27.03 21.77
C ILE A 74 0.10 25.52 21.83
N LYS A 75 -0.72 25.07 22.79
CA LYS A 75 -1.10 23.66 22.93
C LYS A 75 -1.75 23.10 21.68
N GLN A 76 -2.58 23.88 21.01
CA GLN A 76 -3.24 23.49 19.77
C GLN A 76 -2.26 23.49 18.58
N THR A 77 -1.36 24.49 18.50
CA THR A 77 -0.52 24.74 17.31
C THR A 77 0.81 23.99 17.36
N ALA A 78 1.41 23.86 18.54
CA ALA A 78 2.72 23.23 18.78
C ALA A 78 2.70 22.34 20.04
N PRO A 79 1.95 21.22 20.07
CA PRO A 79 1.70 20.42 21.27
C PRO A 79 2.95 19.76 21.88
N SER A 80 4.05 19.65 21.13
CA SER A 80 5.32 19.10 21.59
C SER A 80 6.33 20.14 22.08
N LEU A 81 5.97 21.42 22.01
CA LEU A 81 6.85 22.53 22.40
C LEU A 81 6.98 22.57 23.93
N GLN A 82 8.22 22.50 24.43
CA GLN A 82 8.49 22.66 25.85
C GLN A 82 8.52 24.16 26.19
N ILE A 83 7.91 24.53 27.32
CA ILE A 83 7.80 25.91 27.75
C ILE A 83 8.41 26.11 29.13
N ILE A 84 9.29 27.09 29.27
CA ILE A 84 9.75 27.62 30.56
C ILE A 84 9.12 29.00 30.75
N LEU A 85 8.34 29.16 31.81
CA LEU A 85 7.70 30.43 32.14
C LEU A 85 8.62 31.32 32.96
N LEU A 86 8.69 32.61 32.60
CA LEU A 86 9.35 33.64 33.37
C LEU A 86 8.32 34.44 34.19
N SER A 87 8.55 34.61 35.50
CA SER A 87 7.64 35.37 36.37
C SER A 87 8.41 36.25 37.34
N ALA A 88 7.88 37.42 37.61
CA ALA A 88 8.36 38.25 38.73
C ALA A 88 7.90 37.75 40.09
N MET A 89 6.92 36.83 40.15
CA MET A 89 6.36 36.24 41.35
C MET A 89 6.14 34.72 41.19
N GLU A 90 6.99 33.93 41.88
CA GLU A 90 7.03 32.46 41.73
C GLU A 90 5.80 31.71 42.26
N LYS A 91 5.09 32.27 43.25
CA LYS A 91 4.11 31.54 44.05
C LYS A 91 2.64 31.65 43.63
N THR A 92 2.30 32.54 42.72
CA THR A 92 0.89 32.90 42.47
C THR A 92 0.22 32.12 41.31
N TYR A 93 0.99 31.51 40.43
CA TYR A 93 0.46 30.97 39.17
C TYR A 93 0.49 29.43 39.04
N GLY A 94 1.11 28.72 39.98
CA GLY A 94 1.42 27.27 39.85
C GLY A 94 0.20 26.37 39.56
N GLU A 95 -0.92 26.56 40.28
CA GLU A 95 -2.08 25.66 40.16
C GLU A 95 -2.92 25.98 38.93
N SER A 96 -3.20 27.25 38.66
CA SER A 96 -4.03 27.66 37.50
C SER A 96 -3.35 27.44 36.13
N VAL A 97 -2.02 27.51 36.08
CA VAL A 97 -1.25 27.31 34.85
C VAL A 97 -1.12 25.81 34.54
N THR A 98 -0.97 24.96 35.54
CA THR A 98 -0.89 23.51 35.35
C THR A 98 -2.20 22.93 34.82
N GLU A 99 -3.34 23.50 35.21
CA GLU A 99 -4.65 23.08 34.76
C GLU A 99 -4.88 23.41 33.26
N VAL A 100 -4.36 24.54 32.77
CA VAL A 100 -4.54 24.98 31.37
C VAL A 100 -3.53 24.34 30.44
N ALA A 101 -2.28 24.25 30.77
CA ALA A 101 -1.18 23.87 29.92
C ALA A 101 -0.70 22.41 30.11
N GLY A 102 -0.99 21.79 31.24
CA GLY A 102 -0.59 20.41 31.56
C GLY A 102 0.91 20.18 31.38
N ASP A 103 1.28 19.06 30.72
CA ASP A 103 2.67 18.63 30.53
C ASP A 103 3.52 19.51 29.59
N MET A 104 2.97 20.55 29.01
CA MET A 104 3.72 21.49 28.14
C MET A 104 4.61 22.43 28.93
N ILE A 105 4.21 22.78 30.16
CA ILE A 105 5.04 23.61 31.03
C ILE A 105 6.10 22.71 31.63
N PHE A 106 7.31 22.90 31.13
CA PHE A 106 8.46 22.16 31.66
C PHE A 106 8.90 22.66 33.02
N ASP A 107 8.98 24.00 33.19
CA ASP A 107 9.47 24.60 34.44
C ASP A 107 9.11 26.11 34.51
N PHE A 108 9.39 26.71 35.67
CA PHE A 108 9.23 28.14 35.93
C PHE A 108 10.58 28.73 36.32
N MET A 109 10.82 30.00 36.03
CA MET A 109 11.97 30.76 36.50
C MET A 109 11.53 32.12 37.04
N SER A 110 12.09 32.52 38.17
CA SER A 110 11.84 33.85 38.76
C SER A 110 12.80 34.89 38.17
N LYS A 111 12.28 36.08 37.89
CA LYS A 111 13.11 37.25 37.60
C LYS A 111 13.64 37.89 38.90
N PRO A 112 14.94 38.24 39.01
CA PRO A 112 15.98 38.15 37.98
C PRO A 112 16.50 36.73 37.77
N VAL A 113 16.61 36.29 36.53
CA VAL A 113 17.06 34.95 36.13
C VAL A 113 18.57 34.81 36.37
N THR A 114 19.01 33.80 37.11
CA THR A 114 20.42 33.51 37.25
C THR A 114 20.96 32.67 36.10
N GLU A 115 22.23 32.90 35.70
CA GLU A 115 22.90 32.15 34.62
C GLU A 115 22.81 30.63 34.88
N THR A 116 23.12 30.20 36.09
CA THR A 116 23.15 28.77 36.49
C THR A 116 21.78 28.12 36.34
N GLU A 117 20.73 28.78 36.82
CA GLU A 117 19.36 28.27 36.75
C GLU A 117 18.89 28.14 35.27
N LEU A 118 19.10 29.18 34.47
CA LEU A 118 18.77 29.21 33.05
C LEU A 118 19.38 28.02 32.32
N ILE A 119 20.70 27.81 32.48
CA ILE A 119 21.42 26.76 31.77
C ILE A 119 20.96 25.37 32.18
N ILE A 120 20.76 25.14 33.49
CA ILE A 120 20.29 23.85 33.99
C ILE A 120 18.90 23.52 33.42
N LYS A 121 17.96 24.47 33.46
CA LYS A 121 16.59 24.25 33.00
C LYS A 121 16.52 24.04 31.50
N ILE A 122 17.26 24.82 30.70
CA ILE A 122 17.34 24.61 29.24
C ILE A 122 17.90 23.21 28.89
N LYS A 123 19.02 22.81 29.51
CA LYS A 123 19.60 21.47 29.32
C LYS A 123 18.61 20.34 29.61
N LYS A 124 17.87 20.44 30.72
CA LYS A 124 16.83 19.46 31.08
C LYS A 124 15.69 19.42 30.08
N ALA A 125 15.15 20.58 29.67
CA ALA A 125 14.05 20.69 28.71
C ALA A 125 14.41 20.05 27.36
N LEU A 126 15.55 20.42 26.80
CA LEU A 126 16.00 19.88 25.51
C LEU A 126 16.27 18.36 25.57
N LYS A 127 16.81 17.84 26.67
CA LYS A 127 17.01 16.40 26.88
C LYS A 127 15.70 15.63 27.00
N THR A 128 14.71 16.17 27.70
CA THR A 128 13.37 15.56 27.83
C THR A 128 12.67 15.47 26.48
N GLN A 129 12.74 16.51 25.68
CA GLN A 129 12.18 16.51 24.33
C GLN A 129 12.81 15.42 23.44
N GLU A 130 14.13 15.27 23.45
CA GLU A 130 14.82 14.20 22.71
C GLU A 130 14.40 12.79 23.15
N SER A 131 14.26 12.58 24.46
CA SER A 131 13.84 11.30 25.02
C SER A 131 12.41 10.95 24.61
N SER A 132 11.51 11.92 24.62
CA SER A 132 10.11 11.77 24.21
C SER A 132 10.00 11.45 22.72
N LEU A 133 10.73 12.16 21.86
CA LEU A 133 10.77 11.94 20.43
C LEU A 133 11.31 10.54 20.11
N ASN A 134 12.42 10.13 20.74
CA ASN A 134 13.01 8.81 20.54
C ASN A 134 12.06 7.67 20.96
N LYS A 135 11.28 7.86 22.04
CA LYS A 135 10.26 6.91 22.45
C LYS A 135 9.17 6.77 21.38
N THR A 136 8.64 7.90 20.89
CA THR A 136 7.61 7.91 19.82
C THR A 136 8.12 7.22 18.56
N VAL A 137 9.35 7.48 18.13
CA VAL A 137 9.96 6.83 16.97
C VAL A 137 10.07 5.31 17.17
N ARG A 138 10.50 4.84 18.34
CA ARG A 138 10.56 3.40 18.66
C ARG A 138 9.18 2.75 18.64
N ASP A 139 8.17 3.40 19.21
CA ASP A 139 6.79 2.91 19.23
C ASP A 139 6.21 2.80 17.81
N LEU A 140 6.49 3.78 16.94
CA LEU A 140 6.09 3.75 15.53
C LEU A 140 6.82 2.64 14.75
N GLN A 141 8.12 2.46 14.97
CA GLN A 141 8.90 1.40 14.35
C GLN A 141 8.37 0.01 14.77
N SER A 142 8.07 -0.18 16.06
CA SER A 142 7.48 -1.43 16.56
C SER A 142 6.13 -1.73 15.90
N LYS A 143 5.25 -0.71 15.79
CA LYS A 143 3.95 -0.86 15.11
C LYS A 143 4.12 -1.21 13.64
N ASN A 144 5.05 -0.59 12.91
CA ASN A 144 5.32 -0.90 11.52
C ASN A 144 5.84 -2.35 11.34
N THR A 145 6.69 -2.82 12.24
CA THR A 145 7.18 -4.21 12.23
C THR A 145 6.05 -5.22 12.44
N ILE A 146 5.13 -4.94 13.36
CA ILE A 146 3.96 -5.79 13.60
C ILE A 146 3.03 -5.79 12.37
N LEU A 147 2.77 -4.61 11.77
CA LEU A 147 1.93 -4.50 10.57
C LEU A 147 2.53 -5.25 9.37
N SER A 148 3.85 -5.14 9.14
CA SER A 148 4.50 -5.89 8.07
C SER A 148 4.41 -7.40 8.29
N SER A 149 4.64 -7.90 9.51
CA SER A 149 4.52 -9.33 9.82
C SER A 149 3.08 -9.86 9.63
N ILE A 150 2.06 -9.05 9.95
CA ILE A 150 0.64 -9.41 9.71
C ILE A 150 0.35 -9.46 8.20
N LEU A 151 0.87 -8.50 7.43
CA LEU A 151 0.70 -8.47 5.97
C LEU A 151 1.38 -9.66 5.30
N ASP A 152 2.61 -10.01 5.70
CA ASP A 152 3.35 -11.15 5.19
C ASP A 152 2.63 -12.48 5.49
N ASN A 153 2.12 -12.65 6.72
CA ASN A 153 1.32 -13.82 7.09
C ASN A 153 0.02 -13.92 6.26
N ARG A 154 -0.70 -12.80 6.06
CA ARG A 154 -1.90 -12.78 5.22
C ARG A 154 -1.59 -13.16 3.77
N GLN A 155 -0.49 -12.65 3.23
CA GLN A 155 -0.07 -12.96 1.86
C GLN A 155 0.35 -14.42 1.70
N GLN A 156 1.03 -15.01 2.69
CA GLN A 156 1.35 -16.45 2.70
C GLN A 156 0.10 -17.32 2.76
N VAL A 157 -0.87 -16.98 3.60
CA VAL A 157 -2.15 -17.71 3.69
C VAL A 157 -2.94 -17.61 2.38
N GLN A 158 -3.02 -16.42 1.77
CA GLN A 158 -3.69 -16.25 0.49
C GLN A 158 -3.00 -17.00 -0.65
N ASN A 159 -1.67 -17.02 -0.70
CA ASN A 159 -0.90 -17.77 -1.68
C ASN A 159 -1.10 -19.28 -1.50
N GLY A 160 -1.15 -19.77 -0.25
CA GLY A 160 -1.45 -21.17 0.05
C GLY A 160 -2.84 -21.59 -0.39
N ALA A 161 -3.86 -20.78 -0.10
CA ALA A 161 -5.24 -21.02 -0.51
C ALA A 161 -5.43 -20.91 -2.04
N GLY A 162 -4.72 -19.99 -2.69
CA GLY A 162 -4.72 -19.89 -4.16
C GLY A 162 -4.16 -21.13 -4.83
N ARG A 163 -3.05 -21.68 -4.33
CA ARG A 163 -2.48 -22.95 -4.80
C ARG A 163 -3.40 -24.14 -4.55
N ALA A 164 -4.07 -24.19 -3.40
CA ALA A 164 -5.04 -25.24 -3.11
C ALA A 164 -6.23 -25.21 -4.09
N PHE A 165 -6.70 -24.02 -4.44
CA PHE A 165 -7.76 -23.86 -5.43
C PHE A 165 -7.28 -24.26 -6.85
N GLU A 166 -6.07 -23.89 -7.24
CA GLU A 166 -5.47 -24.36 -8.50
C GLU A 166 -5.40 -25.90 -8.57
N GLU A 167 -4.99 -26.54 -7.46
CA GLU A 167 -4.95 -28.00 -7.35
C GLU A 167 -6.36 -28.62 -7.45
N GLU A 168 -7.34 -28.01 -6.81
CA GLU A 168 -8.75 -28.43 -6.92
C GLU A 168 -9.23 -28.42 -8.37
N ILE A 169 -8.98 -27.32 -9.10
CA ILE A 169 -9.36 -27.18 -10.51
C ILE A 169 -8.59 -28.18 -11.38
N PHE A 170 -7.28 -28.36 -11.14
CA PHE A 170 -6.50 -29.35 -11.85
C PHE A 170 -7.04 -30.78 -11.68
N ASN A 171 -7.37 -31.17 -10.46
CA ASN A 171 -7.95 -32.48 -10.16
C ASN A 171 -9.33 -32.65 -10.81
N LYS A 172 -10.16 -31.59 -10.82
CA LYS A 172 -11.45 -31.60 -11.49
C LYS A 172 -11.32 -31.80 -13.00
N ILE A 173 -10.41 -31.06 -13.64
CA ILE A 173 -10.15 -31.18 -15.09
C ILE A 173 -9.57 -32.55 -15.40
N SER A 174 -8.70 -33.09 -14.58
CA SER A 174 -8.09 -34.43 -14.77
C SER A 174 -9.13 -35.56 -14.81
N GLN A 175 -10.30 -35.35 -14.23
CA GLN A 175 -11.41 -36.30 -14.28
C GLN A 175 -12.15 -36.31 -15.64
N PHE A 176 -11.95 -35.30 -16.51
CA PHE A 176 -12.61 -35.20 -17.80
C PHE A 176 -11.93 -36.07 -18.87
N THR A 177 -11.52 -37.27 -18.54
CA THR A 177 -10.68 -38.19 -19.36
C THR A 177 -11.25 -38.54 -20.72
N LYS A 178 -12.57 -38.45 -20.90
CA LYS A 178 -13.26 -38.66 -22.18
C LYS A 178 -13.18 -37.47 -23.13
N VAL A 179 -12.87 -36.28 -22.62
CA VAL A 179 -12.96 -35.00 -23.31
C VAL A 179 -11.58 -34.43 -23.59
N ILE A 180 -10.68 -34.52 -22.63
CA ILE A 180 -9.36 -33.92 -22.68
C ILE A 180 -8.25 -34.94 -22.44
N SER A 181 -7.05 -34.63 -22.95
CA SER A 181 -5.83 -35.33 -22.63
C SER A 181 -5.39 -34.99 -21.21
N GLU A 182 -4.37 -35.69 -20.74
CA GLU A 182 -3.74 -35.40 -19.46
C GLU A 182 -3.35 -33.91 -19.37
N PRO A 183 -3.92 -33.15 -18.41
CA PRO A 183 -3.60 -31.73 -18.27
C PRO A 183 -2.21 -31.56 -17.68
N LYS A 184 -1.57 -30.41 -17.96
CA LYS A 184 -0.27 -30.01 -17.41
C LYS A 184 -0.44 -28.75 -16.60
N LYS A 185 0.15 -28.71 -15.40
CA LYS A 185 0.21 -27.52 -14.53
C LYS A 185 1.47 -26.71 -14.79
N ASN A 186 1.41 -25.42 -14.46
CA ASN A 186 2.54 -24.50 -14.44
C ASN A 186 3.34 -24.53 -15.74
N ALA A 187 2.63 -24.59 -16.86
CA ALA A 187 3.27 -24.59 -18.17
C ALA A 187 3.81 -23.19 -18.50
N VAL A 188 5.05 -23.12 -18.98
CA VAL A 188 5.64 -21.84 -19.41
C VAL A 188 5.65 -21.76 -20.92
N VAL A 189 4.98 -20.75 -21.47
CA VAL A 189 4.94 -20.49 -22.90
C VAL A 189 5.46 -19.08 -23.19
N PHE A 190 6.60 -18.96 -23.85
CA PHE A 190 7.30 -17.68 -24.08
C PHE A 190 7.46 -16.82 -22.81
N GLY A 191 7.84 -17.45 -21.70
CA GLY A 191 8.04 -16.77 -20.41
C GLY A 191 6.75 -16.39 -19.68
N GLN A 192 5.57 -16.71 -20.26
CA GLN A 192 4.28 -16.56 -19.60
C GLN A 192 3.91 -17.87 -18.89
N GLU A 193 3.69 -17.81 -17.60
CA GLU A 193 3.17 -18.92 -16.81
C GLU A 193 1.67 -19.10 -17.09
N ILE A 194 1.26 -20.36 -17.23
CA ILE A 194 -0.13 -20.78 -17.47
C ILE A 194 -0.45 -21.80 -16.38
N ASP A 195 -1.48 -21.53 -15.57
CA ASP A 195 -1.81 -22.40 -14.44
C ASP A 195 -2.06 -23.84 -14.91
N ILE A 196 -2.95 -24.04 -15.89
CA ILE A 196 -3.26 -25.37 -16.44
C ILE A 196 -3.46 -25.27 -17.97
N ILE A 197 -2.83 -26.17 -18.70
CA ILE A 197 -3.03 -26.35 -20.14
C ILE A 197 -3.45 -27.79 -20.43
N ALA A 198 -4.43 -27.95 -21.31
CA ALA A 198 -4.90 -29.26 -21.74
C ALA A 198 -5.27 -29.25 -23.24
N PHE A 199 -5.45 -30.44 -23.80
CA PHE A 199 -5.85 -30.62 -25.21
C PHE A 199 -7.08 -31.50 -25.29
N THR A 200 -7.94 -31.25 -26.28
CA THR A 200 -9.11 -32.11 -26.50
C THR A 200 -8.73 -33.44 -27.12
N LYS A 201 -9.54 -34.50 -26.84
CA LYS A 201 -9.42 -35.83 -27.41
C LYS A 201 -10.48 -36.11 -28.47
N PRO A 202 -10.22 -36.99 -29.43
CA PRO A 202 -11.28 -37.52 -30.30
C PRO A 202 -12.47 -38.08 -29.51
N PRO A 203 -13.71 -37.92 -29.95
CA PRO A 203 -14.13 -37.39 -31.25
C PRO A 203 -14.20 -35.87 -31.36
N LEU A 204 -13.77 -35.13 -30.31
CA LEU A 204 -13.75 -33.67 -30.37
C LEU A 204 -12.71 -33.14 -31.36
N PRO A 205 -13.00 -32.01 -32.05
CA PRO A 205 -11.97 -31.29 -32.77
C PRO A 205 -10.78 -30.96 -31.87
N PHE A 206 -9.56 -31.02 -32.40
CA PHE A 206 -8.38 -30.70 -31.66
C PHE A 206 -8.36 -29.23 -31.23
N ALA A 207 -8.30 -28.99 -29.96
CA ALA A 207 -8.25 -27.66 -29.37
C ALA A 207 -7.22 -27.61 -28.23
N VAL A 208 -6.66 -26.42 -28.01
CA VAL A 208 -5.81 -26.08 -26.87
C VAL A 208 -6.66 -25.33 -25.85
N LEU A 209 -6.72 -25.85 -24.66
CA LEU A 209 -7.50 -25.31 -23.54
C LEU A 209 -6.55 -24.73 -22.50
N ILE A 210 -6.75 -23.47 -22.14
CA ILE A 210 -5.99 -22.73 -21.14
C ILE A 210 -6.94 -22.50 -19.98
N PHE A 211 -6.52 -22.86 -18.75
CA PHE A 211 -7.29 -22.55 -17.54
C PHE A 211 -6.45 -21.68 -16.65
N GLU A 212 -6.95 -20.51 -16.33
CA GLU A 212 -6.39 -19.55 -15.41
C GLU A 212 -7.26 -19.53 -14.15
N THR A 213 -6.69 -19.86 -13.01
CA THR A 213 -7.42 -19.94 -11.75
C THR A 213 -7.35 -18.63 -10.98
N LYS A 214 -8.45 -18.23 -10.38
CA LYS A 214 -8.57 -16.97 -9.65
C LYS A 214 -9.24 -17.19 -8.30
N TYR A 215 -8.44 -17.10 -7.24
CA TYR A 215 -8.89 -17.30 -5.86
C TYR A 215 -9.30 -15.96 -5.23
N PHE A 216 -10.58 -15.62 -5.30
CA PHE A 216 -11.17 -14.45 -4.67
C PHE A 216 -12.43 -14.81 -3.87
N PRO A 217 -12.30 -15.56 -2.76
CA PRO A 217 -13.46 -16.01 -2.00
C PRO A 217 -14.25 -14.82 -1.45
N ASN A 218 -15.58 -14.87 -1.60
CA ASN A 218 -16.53 -13.86 -1.13
C ASN A 218 -16.31 -12.44 -1.69
N ALA A 219 -15.52 -12.30 -2.76
CA ALA A 219 -15.31 -11.03 -3.41
C ALA A 219 -16.35 -10.78 -4.51
N LYS A 220 -16.68 -9.50 -4.72
CA LYS A 220 -17.38 -9.02 -5.91
C LYS A 220 -16.38 -8.40 -6.86
N LEU A 221 -16.38 -8.83 -8.12
CA LEU A 221 -15.52 -8.31 -9.17
C LEU A 221 -16.30 -7.35 -10.05
N ILE A 222 -15.73 -6.16 -10.29
CA ILE A 222 -16.30 -5.14 -11.17
C ILE A 222 -15.20 -4.68 -12.12
N GLY A 223 -15.52 -4.58 -13.42
CA GLY A 223 -14.58 -4.12 -14.44
C GLY A 223 -14.88 -4.70 -15.80
N GLY A 224 -14.05 -4.37 -16.79
CA GLY A 224 -14.19 -4.79 -18.18
C GLY A 224 -12.84 -4.87 -18.89
N ALA A 225 -12.88 -5.13 -20.19
CA ALA A 225 -11.67 -5.35 -21.00
C ALA A 225 -10.70 -4.14 -21.02
N ASN A 226 -11.24 -2.93 -20.87
CA ASN A 226 -10.48 -1.66 -20.92
C ASN A 226 -10.39 -0.96 -19.55
N GLU A 227 -10.76 -1.63 -18.47
CA GLU A 227 -10.81 -1.07 -17.13
C GLU A 227 -10.09 -1.99 -16.15
N ASP A 228 -9.42 -1.41 -15.16
CA ASP A 228 -8.85 -2.19 -14.07
C ASP A 228 -9.95 -2.94 -13.33
N THR A 229 -9.71 -4.21 -13.05
CA THR A 229 -10.66 -5.02 -12.29
C THR A 229 -10.62 -4.62 -10.82
N LYS A 230 -11.75 -4.14 -10.31
CA LYS A 230 -11.93 -3.83 -8.89
C LYS A 230 -12.37 -5.09 -8.15
N ILE A 231 -11.72 -5.34 -7.02
CA ILE A 231 -12.02 -6.46 -6.12
C ILE A 231 -12.65 -5.86 -4.87
N ILE A 232 -13.90 -6.18 -4.60
CA ILE A 232 -14.65 -5.68 -3.44
C ILE A 232 -14.90 -6.83 -2.47
N ILE A 233 -14.44 -6.67 -1.22
CA ILE A 233 -14.68 -7.60 -0.12
C ILE A 233 -15.33 -6.81 1.02
N ASP A 234 -16.44 -7.29 1.55
CA ASP A 234 -17.22 -6.64 2.62
C ASP A 234 -17.54 -5.17 2.32
N GLY A 235 -17.85 -4.87 1.05
CA GLY A 235 -18.22 -3.53 0.59
C GLY A 235 -17.04 -2.55 0.43
N LYS A 236 -15.80 -2.99 0.67
CA LYS A 236 -14.59 -2.18 0.51
C LYS A 236 -13.77 -2.62 -0.69
N GLU A 237 -13.31 -1.66 -1.50
CA GLU A 237 -12.38 -1.93 -2.58
C GLU A 237 -11.00 -2.31 -2.01
N MET A 238 -10.51 -3.49 -2.40
CA MET A 238 -9.17 -3.93 -2.06
C MET A 238 -8.17 -3.22 -2.97
N LEU A 239 -7.35 -2.37 -2.38
CA LEU A 239 -6.23 -1.75 -3.10
C LEU A 239 -5.14 -2.80 -3.31
N SER A 240 -4.98 -3.26 -4.53
CA SER A 240 -3.84 -4.08 -4.94
C SER A 240 -2.74 -3.16 -5.45
N GLU A 241 -1.52 -3.28 -4.94
CA GLU A 241 -0.34 -2.56 -5.47
C GLU A 241 -0.05 -2.92 -6.94
N LYS A 242 -0.54 -4.07 -7.40
CA LYS A 242 -0.50 -4.52 -8.79
C LYS A 242 -1.93 -4.64 -9.31
N ARG A 243 -2.52 -3.51 -9.70
CA ARG A 243 -3.77 -3.50 -10.47
C ARG A 243 -3.54 -4.26 -11.76
N ARG A 244 -4.03 -5.49 -11.83
CA ARG A 244 -3.98 -6.28 -13.06
C ARG A 244 -5.38 -6.36 -13.63
N ASN A 245 -5.52 -5.94 -14.88
CA ASN A 245 -6.72 -6.20 -15.64
C ASN A 245 -6.80 -7.71 -15.89
N LEU A 246 -7.82 -8.40 -15.34
CA LEU A 246 -8.01 -9.85 -15.52
C LEU A 246 -8.18 -10.23 -16.98
N PHE A 247 -8.79 -9.36 -17.77
CA PHE A 247 -8.98 -9.56 -19.22
C PHE A 247 -7.66 -9.49 -19.97
N GLU A 248 -6.80 -8.54 -19.62
CA GLU A 248 -5.47 -8.41 -20.22
C GLU A 248 -4.59 -9.62 -19.92
N GLN A 249 -4.64 -10.16 -18.71
CA GLN A 249 -3.87 -11.34 -18.34
C GLN A 249 -4.27 -12.54 -19.18
N THR A 250 -5.58 -12.83 -19.30
CA THR A 250 -6.08 -13.97 -20.08
C THR A 250 -5.85 -13.78 -21.59
N ASP A 251 -5.94 -12.53 -22.09
CA ASP A 251 -5.65 -12.21 -23.47
C ASP A 251 -4.15 -12.38 -23.80
N ASN A 252 -3.27 -12.01 -22.89
CA ASN A 252 -1.83 -12.22 -23.04
C ASN A 252 -1.48 -13.71 -23.10
N GLN A 253 -2.05 -14.55 -22.25
CA GLN A 253 -1.84 -15.99 -22.29
C GLN A 253 -2.29 -16.58 -23.64
N PHE A 254 -3.50 -16.21 -24.09
CA PHE A 254 -4.00 -16.60 -25.41
C PHE A 254 -3.03 -16.20 -26.53
N LYS A 255 -2.58 -14.94 -26.52
CA LYS A 255 -1.64 -14.42 -27.54
C LYS A 255 -0.31 -15.15 -27.54
N GLN A 256 0.26 -15.47 -26.37
CA GLN A 256 1.54 -16.18 -26.27
C GLN A 256 1.41 -17.63 -26.77
N VAL A 257 0.34 -18.33 -26.40
CA VAL A 257 0.07 -19.68 -26.91
C VAL A 257 -0.12 -19.65 -28.42
N SER A 258 -0.89 -18.72 -28.95
CA SER A 258 -1.08 -18.55 -30.40
C SER A 258 0.23 -18.31 -31.13
N LYS A 259 1.08 -17.39 -30.64
CA LYS A 259 2.41 -17.11 -31.22
C LYS A 259 3.33 -18.33 -31.17
N LYS A 260 3.32 -19.09 -30.06
CA LYS A 260 4.14 -20.32 -29.94
C LYS A 260 3.71 -21.37 -30.95
N ILE A 261 2.40 -21.56 -31.15
CA ILE A 261 1.86 -22.47 -32.19
C ILE A 261 2.28 -22.01 -33.57
N GLU A 262 2.14 -20.70 -33.89
CA GLU A 262 2.62 -20.16 -35.16
C GLU A 262 4.11 -20.42 -35.40
N LYS A 263 4.94 -20.26 -34.38
CA LYS A 263 6.37 -20.54 -34.43
C LYS A 263 6.63 -22.02 -34.71
N ILE A 264 5.98 -22.95 -33.97
CA ILE A 264 6.08 -24.38 -34.23
C ILE A 264 5.72 -24.76 -35.65
N LEU A 265 4.62 -24.19 -36.17
CA LEU A 265 4.18 -24.46 -37.53
C LEU A 265 5.18 -23.95 -38.60
N LYS A 266 5.69 -22.73 -38.42
CA LYS A 266 6.70 -22.14 -39.31
C LYS A 266 8.00 -22.94 -39.38
N GLU A 267 8.51 -23.33 -38.21
CA GLU A 267 9.76 -24.11 -38.08
C GLU A 267 9.65 -25.52 -38.71
N ASN A 268 8.43 -26.02 -38.92
CA ASN A 268 8.16 -27.30 -39.54
C ASN A 268 7.55 -27.16 -40.95
N ASN A 269 7.71 -26.00 -41.60
CA ASN A 269 7.30 -25.72 -42.98
C ASN A 269 5.78 -25.82 -43.27
N PHE A 270 4.94 -25.61 -42.25
CA PHE A 270 3.49 -25.52 -42.45
C PHE A 270 3.08 -24.07 -42.81
N ASN A 271 2.11 -23.98 -43.74
CA ASN A 271 1.56 -22.67 -44.10
C ASN A 271 0.66 -22.13 -42.98
N ILE A 272 1.14 -21.10 -42.26
CA ILE A 272 0.40 -20.48 -41.16
C ILE A 272 -0.86 -19.71 -41.57
N ARG A 273 -1.01 -19.34 -42.84
CA ARG A 273 -2.22 -18.67 -43.37
C ARG A 273 -3.37 -19.64 -43.60
N ASP A 274 -3.08 -20.95 -43.65
CA ASP A 274 -4.09 -21.97 -43.79
C ASP A 274 -4.75 -22.25 -42.42
N GLU A 275 -6.03 -21.90 -42.30
CA GLU A 275 -6.81 -22.11 -41.08
C GLU A 275 -6.90 -23.59 -40.66
N PHE A 276 -6.67 -24.52 -41.57
CA PHE A 276 -6.69 -25.95 -41.30
C PHE A 276 -5.56 -26.42 -40.39
N TYR A 277 -4.46 -25.69 -40.32
CA TYR A 277 -3.33 -26.09 -39.45
C TYR A 277 -3.38 -25.51 -38.05
N ARG A 278 -4.22 -24.51 -37.79
CA ARG A 278 -4.29 -23.87 -36.45
C ARG A 278 -5.37 -24.52 -35.61
N PRO A 279 -5.03 -25.01 -34.39
CA PRO A 279 -6.04 -25.48 -33.49
C PRO A 279 -6.91 -24.32 -32.96
N PHE A 280 -8.10 -24.66 -32.52
CA PHE A 280 -8.89 -23.74 -31.72
C PHE A 280 -8.20 -23.58 -30.33
N ILE A 281 -8.11 -22.34 -29.86
CA ILE A 281 -7.57 -22.02 -28.53
C ILE A 281 -8.69 -21.41 -27.70
N GLN A 282 -8.93 -21.93 -26.52
CA GLN A 282 -9.93 -21.39 -25.58
C GLN A 282 -9.29 -21.18 -24.23
N THR A 283 -9.46 -19.99 -23.68
CA THR A 283 -9.10 -19.66 -22.30
C THR A 283 -10.33 -19.71 -21.40
N PHE A 284 -10.19 -20.29 -20.22
CA PHE A 284 -11.16 -20.29 -19.13
C PHE A 284 -10.55 -19.59 -17.93
N ALA A 285 -11.13 -18.47 -17.51
CA ALA A 285 -10.83 -17.84 -16.22
C ALA A 285 -11.78 -18.42 -15.18
N VAL A 286 -11.26 -19.24 -14.27
CA VAL A 286 -12.05 -20.02 -13.32
C VAL A 286 -11.94 -19.41 -11.93
N PHE A 287 -13.07 -19.01 -11.36
CA PHE A 287 -13.19 -18.37 -10.05
C PHE A 287 -13.75 -19.33 -9.00
N THR A 288 -13.47 -19.07 -7.73
CA THR A 288 -14.14 -19.77 -6.63
C THR A 288 -15.67 -19.60 -6.71
N ASP A 289 -16.42 -20.57 -6.20
CA ASP A 289 -17.90 -20.54 -6.27
C ASP A 289 -18.51 -19.37 -5.49
N SER A 290 -17.84 -18.90 -4.45
CA SER A 290 -18.24 -17.75 -3.65
C SER A 290 -17.90 -16.39 -4.26
N THR A 291 -17.14 -16.34 -5.37
CA THR A 291 -16.83 -15.08 -6.07
C THR A 291 -18.05 -14.60 -6.84
N ASP A 292 -18.42 -13.33 -6.67
CA ASP A 292 -19.43 -12.68 -7.50
C ASP A 292 -18.78 -12.04 -8.74
N ILE A 293 -18.99 -12.65 -9.91
CA ILE A 293 -18.49 -12.19 -11.20
C ILE A 293 -19.53 -11.42 -12.02
N THR A 294 -20.73 -11.15 -11.47
CA THR A 294 -21.84 -10.49 -12.21
C THR A 294 -21.55 -9.05 -12.57
N GLY A 295 -20.62 -8.41 -11.84
CA GLY A 295 -20.15 -7.05 -12.13
C GLY A 295 -19.13 -6.93 -13.27
N LEU A 296 -18.69 -8.05 -13.86
CA LEU A 296 -17.75 -8.03 -14.97
C LEU A 296 -18.49 -7.71 -16.29
N ASN A 297 -18.03 -6.67 -16.99
CA ASN A 297 -18.53 -6.35 -18.33
C ASN A 297 -17.84 -7.18 -19.41
N LEU A 298 -18.47 -8.26 -19.84
CA LEU A 298 -17.91 -9.20 -20.81
C LEU A 298 -18.10 -8.79 -22.29
N LYS A 299 -18.79 -7.68 -22.58
CA LYS A 299 -19.14 -7.29 -23.95
C LYS A 299 -17.93 -7.07 -24.86
N ASN A 300 -16.84 -6.57 -24.31
CA ASN A 300 -15.59 -6.30 -25.02
C ASN A 300 -14.47 -7.31 -24.70
N SER A 301 -14.80 -8.42 -24.05
CA SER A 301 -13.83 -9.47 -23.78
C SER A 301 -13.45 -10.20 -25.06
N ASN A 302 -12.23 -10.75 -25.10
CA ASN A 302 -11.82 -11.63 -26.18
C ASN A 302 -12.82 -12.81 -26.30
N ARG A 303 -13.38 -13.01 -27.49
CA ARG A 303 -14.33 -14.11 -27.78
C ARG A 303 -13.78 -15.51 -27.42
N TYR A 304 -12.47 -15.61 -27.24
CA TYR A 304 -11.78 -16.84 -26.85
C TYR A 304 -11.54 -16.99 -25.36
N THR A 305 -12.07 -16.09 -24.52
CA THR A 305 -11.99 -16.20 -23.06
C THR A 305 -13.39 -16.34 -22.46
N LYS A 306 -13.57 -17.32 -21.58
CA LYS A 306 -14.78 -17.53 -20.77
C LYS A 306 -14.47 -17.34 -19.31
N PHE A 307 -15.28 -16.53 -18.64
CA PHE A 307 -15.23 -16.29 -17.20
C PHE A 307 -16.32 -17.13 -16.54
N LEU A 308 -15.96 -18.00 -15.59
CA LEU A 308 -16.91 -18.92 -14.96
C LEU A 308 -16.50 -19.28 -13.54
N LYS A 309 -17.47 -19.75 -12.75
CA LYS A 309 -17.20 -20.30 -11.41
C LYS A 309 -16.76 -21.75 -11.52
N ALA A 310 -16.05 -22.25 -10.52
CA ALA A 310 -15.54 -23.62 -10.48
C ALA A 310 -16.66 -24.68 -10.65
N LYS A 311 -17.84 -24.44 -10.06
CA LYS A 311 -19.01 -25.33 -10.22
C LYS A 311 -19.52 -25.46 -11.65
N ASP A 312 -19.38 -24.39 -12.46
CA ASP A 312 -19.88 -24.32 -13.83
C ASP A 312 -18.88 -24.95 -14.83
N LEU A 313 -17.66 -25.26 -14.38
CA LEU A 313 -16.65 -25.94 -15.18
C LEU A 313 -17.00 -27.43 -15.25
N THR A 314 -17.57 -27.87 -16.38
CA THR A 314 -18.01 -29.24 -16.64
C THR A 314 -17.46 -29.75 -17.97
N SER A 315 -17.42 -31.09 -18.15
CA SER A 315 -17.09 -31.69 -19.44
C SER A 315 -18.05 -31.25 -20.56
N ASP A 316 -19.34 -31.09 -20.25
CA ASP A 316 -20.36 -30.65 -21.22
C ASP A 316 -20.11 -29.21 -21.68
N LEU A 317 -19.70 -28.32 -20.77
CA LEU A 317 -19.32 -26.95 -21.13
C LEU A 317 -18.14 -26.94 -22.13
N ILE A 318 -17.14 -27.79 -21.90
CA ILE A 318 -15.97 -27.92 -22.79
C ILE A 318 -16.42 -28.45 -24.15
N ILE A 319 -17.20 -29.53 -24.18
CA ILE A 319 -17.77 -30.12 -25.40
C ILE A 319 -18.53 -29.06 -26.19
N LYS A 320 -19.51 -28.40 -25.56
CA LYS A 320 -20.30 -27.34 -26.19
C LYS A 320 -19.45 -26.21 -26.74
N THR A 321 -18.43 -25.78 -25.98
CA THR A 321 -17.53 -24.70 -26.38
C THR A 321 -16.71 -25.08 -27.62
N VAL A 322 -16.14 -26.28 -27.63
CA VAL A 322 -15.31 -26.75 -28.77
C VAL A 322 -16.13 -27.00 -30.01
N PHE A 323 -17.32 -27.58 -29.88
CA PHE A 323 -18.21 -27.79 -31.05
C PHE A 323 -18.83 -26.50 -31.61
N SER A 324 -19.02 -25.48 -30.80
CA SER A 324 -19.51 -24.16 -31.27
C SER A 324 -18.41 -23.31 -31.91
N SER A 325 -17.16 -23.75 -31.86
CA SER A 325 -16.04 -23.05 -32.49
C SER A 325 -15.99 -23.31 -34.00
N PRO A 326 -15.32 -22.44 -34.78
CA PRO A 326 -15.08 -22.71 -36.19
C PRO A 326 -14.40 -24.07 -36.37
N LYS A 327 -14.96 -24.93 -37.28
CA LYS A 327 -14.40 -26.25 -37.57
C LYS A 327 -12.99 -26.09 -38.12
N ARG A 328 -12.02 -26.67 -37.43
CA ARG A 328 -10.61 -26.68 -37.83
C ARG A 328 -10.14 -28.13 -37.90
N ASN A 329 -9.80 -28.61 -39.08
CA ASN A 329 -9.30 -29.97 -39.29
C ASN A 329 -7.77 -29.99 -39.17
N VAL A 330 -7.29 -29.96 -37.92
CA VAL A 330 -5.85 -30.04 -37.68
C VAL A 330 -5.35 -31.46 -37.98
N THR A 331 -4.34 -31.58 -38.84
CA THR A 331 -3.77 -32.90 -39.20
C THR A 331 -3.09 -33.57 -38.02
N GLU A 332 -3.00 -34.91 -38.03
CA GLU A 332 -2.34 -35.69 -36.97
C GLU A 332 -0.88 -35.27 -36.77
N GLN A 333 -0.18 -34.93 -37.86
CA GLN A 333 1.21 -34.46 -37.78
C GLN A 333 1.30 -33.14 -37.03
N VAL A 334 0.42 -32.18 -37.28
CA VAL A 334 0.38 -30.88 -36.60
C VAL A 334 -0.02 -31.05 -35.11
N LYS A 335 -0.99 -31.92 -34.79
CA LYS A 335 -1.35 -32.26 -33.44
C LYS A 335 -0.14 -32.77 -32.64
N LYS A 336 0.59 -33.74 -33.22
CA LYS A 336 1.79 -34.31 -32.59
C LYS A 336 2.84 -33.23 -32.34
N LEU A 337 3.13 -32.37 -33.30
CA LEU A 337 4.11 -31.28 -33.15
C LEU A 337 3.72 -30.30 -32.06
N ILE A 338 2.44 -29.93 -31.94
CA ILE A 338 1.95 -29.03 -30.91
C ILE A 338 2.05 -29.70 -29.54
N LEU A 339 1.59 -30.96 -29.39
CA LEU A 339 1.65 -31.71 -28.14
C LEU A 339 3.08 -31.84 -27.59
N GLU A 340 4.06 -32.05 -28.50
CA GLU A 340 5.46 -32.25 -28.13
C GLU A 340 6.22 -30.97 -27.82
N ASN A 341 5.80 -29.80 -28.38
CA ASN A 341 6.63 -28.60 -28.37
C ASN A 341 5.98 -27.37 -27.74
N LEU A 342 4.68 -27.36 -27.48
CA LEU A 342 4.00 -26.17 -26.97
C LEU A 342 4.45 -25.78 -25.57
N THR A 343 4.72 -26.75 -24.72
CA THR A 343 5.08 -26.59 -23.30
C THR A 343 6.55 -26.89 -23.01
N LYS A 344 7.37 -26.93 -24.03
CA LYS A 344 8.83 -26.95 -23.92
C LYS A 344 9.30 -25.48 -24.11
#